data_8fbd684da66f2679c64f71ce5557edfc
#
_entry.id   8fbd684da66f2679c64f71ce5557edfc
#
_cell.length_a   1.000
_cell.length_b   1.000
_cell.length_c   1.000
_cell.angle_alpha   90.00
_cell.angle_beta   90.00
_cell.angle_gamma   90.00
#
_symmetry.space_group_name_H-M   'P 1'
#
loop_
_entity.id
_entity.type
_entity.pdbx_description
1 polymer ?
#
loop_
_entity_poly.entity_id
_entity_poly.type
_entity_poly.pdbx_seq_one_letter_code
_entity_poly.pdbx_strand_id
1 'polypeptide(L)'
;DQELLAPRYRAAEQAMSLLVQASRVVGRREDGGRVLIQTRMPQHTVLEAARTADPGALARSELNIRRDLRQPPEAHWAIISGTAAAEFVQGIGDSHGLEILGPSNDRWRIRSDDREHMVAILKSVDRPPGRLRIEINPLRA
;
A
#
# COMPACT_ATOMS: atom_id res chain seq x y z
N ASP A 1 18.07 -2.74 3.98
CA ASP A 1 17.41 -2.92 2.65
C ASP A 1 16.03 -3.58 2.75
N GLN A 2 15.70 -4.22 3.86
CA GLN A 2 14.46 -4.98 4.01
C GLN A 2 13.19 -4.15 3.69
N GLU A 3 13.12 -2.91 4.18
CA GLU A 3 11.98 -2.02 3.88
C GLU A 3 11.99 -1.53 2.43
N LEU A 4 13.15 -1.29 1.84
CA LEU A 4 13.27 -0.85 0.45
C LEU A 4 12.82 -1.94 -0.55
N LEU A 5 13.03 -3.22 -0.20
CA LEU A 5 12.70 -4.38 -1.02
C LEU A 5 11.39 -5.05 -0.63
N ALA A 6 10.66 -4.49 0.33
CA ALA A 6 9.42 -5.10 0.77
C ALA A 6 8.37 -5.10 -0.36
N PRO A 7 7.69 -6.24 -0.62
CA PRO A 7 6.71 -6.37 -1.68
C PRO A 7 5.37 -5.74 -1.31
N ARG A 8 5.41 -4.48 -0.87
CA ARG A 8 4.24 -3.70 -0.45
C ARG A 8 4.19 -2.41 -1.26
N TYR A 9 3.02 -2.04 -1.74
CA TYR A 9 2.85 -0.84 -2.56
C TYR A 9 3.23 0.49 -1.86
N ARG A 10 3.37 0.49 -0.52
CA ARG A 10 3.83 1.63 0.29
C ARG A 10 5.22 1.47 0.88
N ALA A 11 6.01 0.52 0.41
CA ALA A 11 7.34 0.25 0.95
C ALA A 11 8.25 1.49 0.90
N ALA A 12 8.28 2.19 -0.23
CA ALA A 12 9.07 3.41 -0.42
C ALA A 12 8.65 4.54 0.54
N GLU A 13 7.34 4.76 0.72
CA GLU A 13 6.83 5.76 1.68
C GLU A 13 7.20 5.41 3.13
N GLN A 14 7.09 4.13 3.49
CA GLN A 14 7.44 3.66 4.83
C GLN A 14 8.93 3.81 5.11
N ALA A 15 9.78 3.42 4.14
CA ALA A 15 11.22 3.61 4.24
C ALA A 15 11.59 5.10 4.38
N MET A 16 10.98 5.98 3.57
CA MET A 16 11.20 7.42 3.68
C MET A 16 10.76 7.96 5.05
N SER A 17 9.62 7.51 5.57
CA SER A 17 9.14 7.89 6.90
C SER A 17 10.14 7.52 8.00
N LEU A 18 10.74 6.32 7.94
CA LEU A 18 11.76 5.89 8.88
C LEU A 18 13.03 6.76 8.81
N LEU A 19 13.46 7.14 7.60
CA LEU A 19 14.61 8.02 7.41
C LEU A 19 14.34 9.42 7.96
N VAL A 20 13.14 9.96 7.75
CA VAL A 20 12.72 11.25 8.32
C VAL A 20 12.69 11.18 9.85
N GLN A 21 12.18 10.09 10.43
CA GLN A 21 12.20 9.91 11.89
C GLN A 21 13.63 9.84 12.43
N ALA A 22 14.53 9.09 11.79
CA ALA A 22 15.93 9.02 12.15
C ALA A 22 16.60 10.40 12.08
N SER A 23 16.34 11.18 11.05
CA SER A 23 16.90 12.53 10.90
C SER A 23 16.45 13.50 11.99
N ARG A 24 15.21 13.37 12.47
CA ARG A 24 14.68 14.17 13.58
C ARG A 24 15.37 13.87 14.92
N VAL A 25 15.76 12.61 15.12
CA VAL A 25 16.43 12.19 16.37
C VAL A 25 17.86 12.76 16.46
N VAL A 26 18.57 12.82 15.33
CA VAL A 26 19.98 13.28 15.33
C VAL A 26 20.12 14.80 15.29
N GLY A 27 19.03 15.54 15.09
CA GLY A 27 19.06 16.99 15.05
C GLY A 27 19.56 17.59 13.74
N ARG A 28 19.94 18.87 13.79
CA ARG A 28 20.34 19.63 12.60
C ARG A 28 21.78 19.33 12.19
N ARG A 29 22.08 19.53 10.90
CA ARG A 29 23.43 19.40 10.36
C ARG A 29 24.40 20.37 11.01
N GLU A 30 23.95 21.58 11.37
CA GLU A 30 24.71 22.61 12.07
C GLU A 30 25.18 22.12 13.44
N ASP A 31 24.37 21.28 14.08
CA ASP A 31 24.70 20.66 15.39
C ASP A 31 25.51 19.36 15.24
N GLY A 32 26.00 19.06 14.05
CA GLY A 32 26.80 17.85 13.77
C GLY A 32 25.95 16.59 13.54
N GLY A 33 24.62 16.71 13.47
CA GLY A 33 23.71 15.58 13.23
C GLY A 33 24.00 14.88 11.89
N ARG A 34 24.17 13.55 11.96
CA ARG A 34 24.41 12.70 10.78
C ARG A 34 23.61 11.42 10.88
N VAL A 35 23.00 11.01 9.77
CA VAL A 35 22.39 9.68 9.59
C VAL A 35 23.27 8.90 8.62
N LEU A 36 23.81 7.78 9.07
CA LEU A 36 24.58 6.87 8.22
C LEU A 36 23.70 5.69 7.85
N ILE A 37 23.56 5.45 6.56
CA ILE A 37 22.74 4.38 6.03
C ILE A 37 23.63 3.33 5.37
N GLN A 38 23.66 2.14 5.95
CA GLN A 38 24.32 0.99 5.31
C GLN A 38 23.35 0.29 4.39
N THR A 39 23.68 0.21 3.09
CA THR A 39 22.81 -0.36 2.07
C THR A 39 23.61 -0.98 0.94
N ARG A 40 23.02 -2.00 0.29
CA ARG A 40 23.49 -2.55 -0.98
C ARG A 40 22.87 -1.85 -2.20
N MET A 41 21.96 -0.90 -1.97
CA MET A 41 21.22 -0.18 -3.00
C MET A 41 21.36 1.34 -2.85
N PRO A 42 22.58 1.90 -2.91
CA PRO A 42 22.83 3.32 -2.64
C PRO A 42 22.10 4.27 -3.62
N GLN A 43 21.71 3.78 -4.79
CA GLN A 43 21.01 4.55 -5.83
C GLN A 43 19.48 4.36 -5.77
N HIS A 44 18.94 3.76 -4.71
CA HIS A 44 17.49 3.60 -4.57
C HIS A 44 16.80 4.98 -4.44
N THR A 45 15.68 5.16 -5.14
CA THR A 45 14.95 6.44 -5.22
C THR A 45 14.63 7.06 -3.85
N VAL A 46 14.30 6.24 -2.87
CA VAL A 46 14.06 6.67 -1.48
C VAL A 46 15.31 7.31 -0.87
N LEU A 47 16.49 6.71 -1.08
CA LEU A 47 17.74 7.21 -0.51
C LEU A 47 18.19 8.48 -1.21
N GLU A 48 17.98 8.56 -2.51
CA GLU A 48 18.27 9.77 -3.28
C GLU A 48 17.36 10.94 -2.82
N ALA A 49 16.05 10.70 -2.69
CA ALA A 49 15.10 11.67 -2.17
C ALA A 49 15.44 12.12 -0.75
N ALA A 50 15.88 11.19 0.12
CA ALA A 50 16.31 11.52 1.47
C ALA A 50 17.59 12.35 1.48
N ARG A 51 18.58 12.04 0.63
CA ARG A 51 19.85 12.75 0.50
C ARG A 51 19.67 14.18 0.01
N THR A 52 18.73 14.39 -0.91
CA THR A 52 18.43 15.71 -1.49
C THR A 52 17.37 16.48 -0.71
N ALA A 53 16.79 15.87 0.34
CA ALA A 53 15.67 16.41 1.11
C ALA A 53 14.45 16.76 0.21
N ASP A 54 14.22 15.99 -0.86
CA ASP A 54 13.09 16.14 -1.77
C ASP A 54 12.12 14.94 -1.73
N PRO A 55 11.26 14.85 -0.70
CA PRO A 55 10.24 13.81 -0.65
C PRO A 55 9.20 13.95 -1.78
N GLY A 56 9.07 15.14 -2.39
CA GLY A 56 8.19 15.37 -3.51
C GLY A 56 8.63 14.63 -4.77
N ALA A 57 9.93 14.50 -5.02
CA ALA A 57 10.46 13.71 -6.12
C ALA A 57 10.06 12.23 -5.97
N LEU A 58 10.18 11.67 -4.75
CA LEU A 58 9.73 10.32 -4.45
C LEU A 58 8.23 10.16 -4.69
N ALA A 59 7.42 11.10 -4.18
CA ALA A 59 5.97 11.03 -4.33
C ALA A 59 5.53 11.02 -5.80
N ARG A 60 6.15 11.85 -6.65
CA ARG A 60 5.87 11.89 -8.10
C ARG A 60 6.24 10.57 -8.78
N SER A 61 7.41 10.00 -8.46
CA SER A 61 7.85 8.71 -8.99
C SER A 61 6.89 7.58 -8.60
N GLU A 62 6.51 7.52 -7.32
CA GLU A 62 5.58 6.52 -6.81
C GLU A 62 4.18 6.64 -7.44
N LEU A 63 3.67 7.85 -7.66
CA LEU A 63 2.36 8.04 -8.31
C LEU A 63 2.35 7.49 -9.74
N ASN A 64 3.42 7.65 -10.51
CA ASN A 64 3.51 7.09 -11.85
C ASN A 64 3.46 5.54 -11.81
N ILE A 65 4.26 4.93 -10.93
CA ILE A 65 4.25 3.46 -10.74
C ILE A 65 2.86 2.96 -10.32
N ARG A 66 2.20 3.68 -9.41
CA ARG A 66 0.87 3.30 -8.92
C ARG A 66 -0.19 3.42 -10.00
N ARG A 67 -0.09 4.41 -10.88
CA ARG A 67 -0.97 4.54 -12.03
C ARG A 67 -0.82 3.34 -12.96
N ASP A 68 0.41 3.01 -13.35
CA ASP A 68 0.69 1.91 -14.25
C ASP A 68 0.24 0.55 -13.66
N LEU A 69 0.38 0.37 -12.35
CA LEU A 69 -0.01 -0.83 -11.63
C LEU A 69 -1.45 -0.80 -11.09
N ARG A 70 -2.22 0.26 -11.33
CA ARG A 70 -3.57 0.46 -10.80
C ARG A 70 -3.62 0.22 -9.28
N GLN A 71 -2.75 0.95 -8.56
CA GLN A 71 -2.65 0.92 -7.10
C GLN A 71 -3.23 2.19 -6.49
N PRO A 72 -3.63 2.17 -5.21
CA PRO A 72 -4.09 3.39 -4.54
C PRO A 72 -3.02 4.52 -4.56
N PRO A 73 -3.41 5.77 -4.85
CA PRO A 73 -4.78 6.30 -4.94
C PRO A 73 -5.44 6.20 -6.32
N GLU A 74 -4.75 5.77 -7.36
CA GLU A 74 -5.25 5.72 -8.75
C GLU A 74 -6.37 4.68 -8.93
N ALA A 75 -6.33 3.60 -8.17
CA ALA A 75 -7.43 2.65 -8.02
C ALA A 75 -7.68 2.37 -6.53
N HIS A 76 -8.80 1.76 -6.22
CA HIS A 76 -9.18 1.41 -4.85
C HIS A 76 -9.11 -0.09 -4.66
N TRP A 77 -8.60 -0.50 -3.49
CA TRP A 77 -8.47 -1.90 -3.14
C TRP A 77 -9.31 -2.23 -1.91
N ALA A 78 -9.96 -3.39 -1.93
CA ALA A 78 -10.48 -4.02 -0.73
C ALA A 78 -9.77 -5.36 -0.54
N ILE A 79 -9.27 -5.61 0.66
CA ILE A 79 -8.72 -6.91 1.05
C ILE A 79 -9.76 -7.61 1.90
N ILE A 80 -10.19 -8.78 1.44
CA ILE A 80 -11.16 -9.62 2.13
C ILE A 80 -10.42 -10.83 2.70
N SER A 81 -10.62 -11.11 3.98
CA SER A 81 -9.96 -12.23 4.67
C SER A 81 -10.82 -12.81 5.79
N GLY A 82 -10.47 -14.00 6.23
CA GLY A 82 -11.19 -14.74 7.27
C GLY A 82 -11.92 -15.96 6.74
N THR A 83 -12.51 -16.76 7.64
CA THR A 83 -13.15 -18.03 7.28
C THR A 83 -14.37 -17.89 6.37
N ALA A 84 -15.06 -16.74 6.46
CA ALA A 84 -16.21 -16.41 5.62
C ALA A 84 -15.83 -15.66 4.31
N ALA A 85 -14.54 -15.43 4.05
CA ALA A 85 -14.11 -14.60 2.93
C ALA A 85 -14.48 -15.19 1.56
N ALA A 86 -14.29 -16.48 1.37
CA ALA A 86 -14.59 -17.14 0.10
C ALA A 86 -16.09 -17.08 -0.26
N GLU A 87 -16.95 -17.38 0.71
CA GLU A 87 -18.41 -17.31 0.52
C GLU A 87 -18.88 -15.87 0.28
N PHE A 88 -18.31 -14.90 1.04
CA PHE A 88 -18.59 -13.48 0.83
C PHE A 88 -18.22 -13.03 -0.58
N VAL A 89 -17.04 -13.41 -1.06
CA VAL A 89 -16.57 -13.07 -2.41
C VAL A 89 -17.42 -13.72 -3.48
N GLN A 90 -17.87 -14.96 -3.27
CA GLN A 90 -18.84 -15.60 -4.16
C GLN A 90 -20.16 -14.82 -4.22
N GLY A 91 -20.62 -14.27 -3.09
CA GLY A 91 -21.81 -13.43 -3.03
C GLY A 91 -21.71 -12.11 -3.80
N ILE A 92 -20.49 -11.61 -4.05
CA ILE A 92 -20.28 -10.42 -4.90
C ILE A 92 -20.64 -10.74 -6.35
N GLY A 93 -20.39 -11.97 -6.79
CA GLY A 93 -20.67 -12.40 -8.15
C GLY A 93 -19.86 -11.64 -9.20
N ASP A 94 -20.38 -11.63 -10.42
CA ASP A 94 -19.79 -10.94 -11.57
C ASP A 94 -20.26 -9.48 -11.61
N SER A 95 -19.73 -8.67 -10.69
CA SER A 95 -20.10 -7.25 -10.56
C SER A 95 -19.26 -6.38 -11.49
N HIS A 96 -19.92 -5.70 -12.42
CA HIS A 96 -19.25 -4.78 -13.35
C HIS A 96 -18.45 -3.70 -12.58
N GLY A 97 -17.22 -3.43 -13.04
CA GLY A 97 -16.34 -2.42 -12.44
C GLY A 97 -15.54 -2.91 -11.23
N LEU A 98 -15.72 -4.18 -10.84
CA LEU A 98 -14.89 -4.84 -9.83
C LEU A 98 -14.02 -5.91 -10.47
N GLU A 99 -12.74 -5.90 -10.13
CA GLU A 99 -11.80 -6.95 -10.47
C GLU A 99 -11.47 -7.75 -9.21
N ILE A 100 -11.79 -9.03 -9.20
CA ILE A 100 -11.58 -9.92 -8.06
C ILE A 100 -10.34 -10.77 -8.34
N LEU A 101 -9.34 -10.67 -7.46
CA LEU A 101 -8.07 -11.38 -7.55
C LEU A 101 -7.87 -12.26 -6.33
N GLY A 102 -7.42 -13.47 -6.54
CA GLY A 102 -7.11 -14.41 -5.46
C GLY A 102 -7.90 -15.72 -5.54
N PRO A 103 -7.86 -16.53 -4.48
CA PRO A 103 -7.20 -16.25 -3.21
C PRO A 103 -5.67 -16.34 -3.29
N SER A 104 -5.00 -15.51 -2.50
CA SER A 104 -3.57 -15.60 -2.24
C SER A 104 -3.36 -15.52 -0.73
N ASN A 105 -2.79 -16.55 -0.10
CA ASN A 105 -2.64 -16.67 1.35
C ASN A 105 -3.98 -16.43 2.10
N ASP A 106 -5.04 -17.07 1.65
CA ASP A 106 -6.41 -16.95 2.18
C ASP A 106 -6.96 -15.51 2.19
N ARG A 107 -6.46 -14.68 1.28
CA ARG A 107 -6.92 -13.31 1.09
C ARG A 107 -7.36 -13.08 -0.34
N TRP A 108 -8.41 -12.32 -0.49
CA TRP A 108 -8.94 -11.86 -1.76
C TRP A 108 -8.67 -10.37 -1.89
N ARG A 109 -8.31 -9.94 -3.09
CA ARG A 109 -8.18 -8.52 -3.42
C ARG A 109 -9.25 -8.15 -4.41
N ILE A 110 -10.03 -7.15 -4.08
CA ILE A 110 -10.99 -6.54 -4.98
C ILE A 110 -10.43 -5.19 -5.40
N ARG A 111 -10.43 -4.90 -6.67
CA ARG A 111 -9.95 -3.65 -7.24
C ARG A 111 -11.06 -2.97 -8.02
N SER A 112 -11.17 -1.65 -7.89
CA SER A 112 -12.09 -0.80 -8.64
C SER A 112 -11.49 0.58 -8.85
N ASP A 113 -11.86 1.23 -9.94
CA ASP A 113 -11.53 2.64 -10.18
C ASP A 113 -12.54 3.57 -9.47
N ASP A 114 -13.70 3.04 -9.08
CA ASP A 114 -14.74 3.76 -8.32
C ASP A 114 -14.86 3.20 -6.90
N ARG A 115 -14.45 4.02 -5.93
CA ARG A 115 -14.53 3.67 -4.51
C ARG A 115 -15.96 3.54 -4.00
N GLU A 116 -16.84 4.45 -4.41
CA GLU A 116 -18.22 4.48 -3.91
C GLU A 116 -18.98 3.28 -4.41
N HIS A 117 -18.83 2.96 -5.69
CA HIS A 117 -19.38 1.77 -6.30
C HIS A 117 -18.89 0.49 -5.62
N MET A 118 -17.57 0.36 -5.40
CA MET A 118 -17.01 -0.79 -4.68
C MET A 118 -17.61 -0.94 -3.28
N VAL A 119 -17.69 0.16 -2.52
CA VAL A 119 -18.24 0.14 -1.16
C VAL A 119 -19.73 -0.19 -1.16
N ALA A 120 -20.48 0.29 -2.13
CA ALA A 120 -21.90 -0.02 -2.28
C ALA A 120 -22.14 -1.52 -2.50
N ILE A 121 -21.37 -2.13 -3.41
CA ILE A 121 -21.44 -3.57 -3.66
C ILE A 121 -21.03 -4.36 -2.41
N LEU A 122 -19.92 -4.03 -1.77
CA LEU A 122 -19.47 -4.72 -0.56
C LEU A 122 -20.48 -4.64 0.60
N LYS A 123 -21.29 -3.59 0.63
CA LYS A 123 -22.37 -3.43 1.63
C LYS A 123 -23.65 -4.20 1.27
N SER A 124 -23.91 -4.42 0.00
CA SER A 124 -25.12 -5.11 -0.46
C SER A 124 -25.04 -6.64 -0.35
N VAL A 125 -23.82 -7.18 -0.20
CA VAL A 125 -23.64 -8.63 -0.03
C VAL A 125 -23.93 -9.03 1.41
N ASP A 126 -24.75 -10.06 1.56
CA ASP A 126 -25.03 -10.67 2.87
C ASP A 126 -23.74 -11.19 3.51
N ARG A 127 -23.61 -10.98 4.81
CA ARG A 127 -22.44 -11.46 5.56
C ARG A 127 -22.63 -12.92 5.94
N PRO A 128 -21.82 -13.85 5.38
CA PRO A 128 -21.87 -15.25 5.77
C PRO A 128 -21.45 -15.43 7.25
N PRO A 129 -21.89 -16.51 7.89
CA PRO A 129 -21.45 -16.83 9.24
C PRO A 129 -19.95 -17.13 9.27
N GLY A 130 -19.27 -16.61 10.30
CA GLY A 130 -17.84 -16.78 10.47
C GLY A 130 -17.05 -15.47 10.54
N ARG A 131 -15.73 -15.59 10.59
CA ARG A 131 -14.86 -14.43 10.66
C ARG A 131 -14.71 -13.80 9.26
N LEU A 132 -15.09 -12.54 9.13
CA LEU A 132 -14.94 -11.74 7.92
C LEU A 132 -14.24 -10.43 8.26
N ARG A 133 -13.15 -10.12 7.58
CA ARG A 133 -12.42 -8.86 7.66
C ARG A 133 -12.36 -8.23 6.28
N ILE A 134 -12.78 -6.99 6.19
CA ILE A 134 -12.75 -6.16 4.98
C ILE A 134 -11.91 -4.92 5.28
N GLU A 135 -10.85 -4.71 4.53
CA GLU A 135 -9.95 -3.57 4.68
C GLU A 135 -9.91 -2.79 3.37
N ILE A 136 -10.33 -1.52 3.40
CA ILE A 136 -10.31 -0.64 2.23
C ILE A 136 -9.00 0.14 2.20
N ASN A 137 -8.27 0.07 1.08
CA ASN A 137 -6.96 0.72 0.87
C ASN A 137 -6.01 0.51 2.06
N PRO A 138 -5.78 -0.74 2.50
CA PRO A 138 -4.97 -1.00 3.68
C PRO A 138 -3.54 -0.48 3.50
N LEU A 139 -2.92 -0.06 4.59
CA LEU A 139 -1.53 0.43 4.59
C LEU A 139 -0.52 -0.67 4.23
N ARG A 140 -0.87 -1.92 4.50
CA ARG A 140 -0.06 -3.12 4.26
C ARG A 140 -0.89 -4.14 3.48
N ALA A 141 -0.86 -4.04 2.18
CA ALA A 141 -1.50 -4.99 1.27
C ALA A 141 -0.45 -5.77 0.49
#